data_00b82d676349d823eade3384ca86d2a4
#
_entry.id   00b82d676349d823eade3384ca86d2a4
#
_cell.length_a   1.000
_cell.length_b   1.000
_cell.length_c   1.000
_cell.angle_alpha   90.00
_cell.angle_beta   90.00
_cell.angle_gamma   90.00
#
_symmetry.space_group_name_H-M   'P 1'
#
loop_
_entity.id
_entity.type
_entity.pdbx_description
1 polymer ?
#
loop_
_entity_poly.entity_id
_entity_poly.type
_entity_poly.pdbx_seq_one_letter_code
_entity_poly.pdbx_strand_id
1 'polypeptide(L)'
;QPSSANNFFFQISYYVGLEDDADMGIKYVHTDEKWEYAAAFFKNADELLFGAKNETTDDRYGYDVAGRNKEINQWNAQAIYKFGSKTKHQIGVSGEFGQLHNLDTRHNGTHFAFAIHYVLDWHRWNLKAQVSTYALYPKNIPGESRDLVKMTAYGASYLVAAKANIYTVSFSRHITLHSKWLQSILLYHDLGLIQKWKSQYKNSAQNVSGFMLTTGPVISYIDYAMGKHQAWLGPDWDAFGPGWGSNSWHARFNINIGYYF
;
A
#
# COMPACT_ATOMS: atom_id res chain seq x y z
N GLN A 1 -1.54 6.28 5.70
CA GLN A 1 -0.29 6.92 5.22
C GLN A 1 -0.60 8.06 4.25
N PRO A 2 0.16 9.19 4.28
CA PRO A 2 -0.14 10.35 3.45
C PRO A 2 0.20 10.18 1.97
N SER A 3 0.87 9.11 1.58
CA SER A 3 1.32 8.87 0.20
C SER A 3 0.31 8.08 -0.64
N SER A 4 -0.97 8.10 -0.27
CA SER A 4 -2.01 7.46 -1.07
C SER A 4 -1.93 7.90 -2.54
N ALA A 5 -2.08 6.96 -3.45
CA ALA A 5 -2.16 7.22 -4.88
C ALA A 5 -3.34 8.13 -5.23
N ASN A 6 -3.26 8.75 -6.39
CA ASN A 6 -4.37 9.50 -6.95
C ASN A 6 -5.26 8.64 -7.87
N ASN A 7 -4.81 7.44 -8.22
CA ASN A 7 -5.42 6.54 -9.19
C ASN A 7 -6.23 5.41 -8.54
N PHE A 8 -6.98 4.66 -9.32
CA PHE A 8 -7.78 3.53 -8.86
C PHE A 8 -6.94 2.28 -8.52
N PHE A 9 -5.73 2.15 -9.07
CA PHE A 9 -4.83 1.02 -8.83
C PHE A 9 -3.97 1.16 -7.57
N PHE A 10 -4.15 2.18 -6.76
CA PHE A 10 -3.37 2.49 -5.57
C PHE A 10 -1.86 2.65 -5.83
N GLN A 11 -1.10 2.91 -4.79
CA GLN A 11 0.35 2.85 -4.85
C GLN A 11 0.85 1.40 -4.76
N ILE A 12 2.05 1.15 -5.30
CA ILE A 12 2.65 -0.18 -5.30
C ILE A 12 2.88 -0.73 -3.88
N SER A 13 3.07 0.14 -2.88
CA SER A 13 3.20 -0.20 -1.46
C SER A 13 1.96 -0.86 -0.86
N TYR A 14 0.80 -0.56 -1.41
CA TYR A 14 -0.48 -1.13 -1.00
C TYR A 14 -0.49 -2.65 -1.17
N TYR A 15 0.06 -3.14 -2.28
CA TYR A 15 0.07 -4.57 -2.62
C TYR A 15 1.00 -5.44 -1.76
N VAL A 16 1.78 -4.84 -0.89
CA VAL A 16 2.68 -5.55 0.03
C VAL A 16 2.33 -5.30 1.50
N GLY A 17 1.07 -4.89 1.77
CA GLY A 17 0.52 -4.78 3.10
C GLY A 17 0.97 -3.57 3.91
N LEU A 18 1.46 -2.49 3.28
CA LEU A 18 1.92 -1.30 4.00
C LEU A 18 0.85 -0.20 4.12
N GLU A 19 -0.30 -0.38 3.55
CA GLU A 19 -1.41 0.58 3.53
C GLU A 19 -2.74 -0.16 3.66
N ASP A 20 -3.73 0.49 4.29
CA ASP A 20 -5.12 0.04 4.39
C ASP A 20 -5.29 -1.34 5.05
N ASP A 21 -4.67 -1.49 6.21
CA ASP A 21 -4.83 -2.64 7.06
C ASP A 21 -5.87 -2.36 8.15
N ALA A 22 -6.83 -3.27 8.34
CA ALA A 22 -8.00 -3.09 9.19
C ALA A 22 -7.96 -3.99 10.42
N ASP A 23 -7.01 -3.76 11.29
CA ASP A 23 -6.77 -4.55 12.50
C ASP A 23 -7.55 -4.08 13.72
N MET A 24 -7.82 -5.01 14.64
CA MET A 24 -8.43 -4.68 15.93
C MET A 24 -7.40 -4.14 16.91
N GLY A 25 -7.57 -2.88 17.33
CA GLY A 25 -6.62 -2.24 18.23
C GLY A 25 -7.09 -0.92 18.82
N ILE A 26 -6.14 -0.19 19.37
CA ILE A 26 -6.34 1.15 19.93
C ILE A 26 -5.40 2.11 19.24
N LYS A 27 -5.95 3.25 18.77
CA LYS A 27 -5.18 4.31 18.11
C LYS A 27 -5.38 5.63 18.84
N TYR A 28 -4.28 6.31 19.14
CA TYR A 28 -4.25 7.69 19.59
C TYR A 28 -3.81 8.59 18.46
N VAL A 29 -4.48 9.71 18.26
CA VAL A 29 -4.13 10.73 17.27
C VAL A 29 -4.17 12.10 17.95
N HIS A 30 -3.13 12.88 17.73
CA HIS A 30 -3.07 14.29 18.09
C HIS A 30 -2.74 15.11 16.85
N THR A 31 -3.50 16.18 16.64
CA THR A 31 -3.29 17.08 15.50
C THR A 31 -3.37 18.52 15.99
N ASP A 32 -2.35 19.32 15.66
CA ASP A 32 -2.35 20.77 15.82
C ASP A 32 -2.03 21.47 14.48
N GLU A 33 -1.74 22.74 14.50
CA GLU A 33 -1.47 23.52 13.28
C GLU A 33 -0.21 23.05 12.52
N LYS A 34 0.80 22.56 13.23
CA LYS A 34 2.11 22.20 12.69
C LYS A 34 2.41 20.71 12.76
N TRP A 35 1.84 20.01 13.74
CA TRP A 35 2.18 18.64 14.02
C TRP A 35 0.97 17.72 13.97
N GLU A 36 1.21 16.52 13.53
CA GLU A 36 0.29 15.40 13.65
C GLU A 36 1.07 14.19 14.16
N TYR A 37 0.62 13.62 15.28
CA TYR A 37 1.20 12.42 15.86
C TYR A 37 0.13 11.34 15.95
N ALA A 38 0.50 10.13 15.59
CA ALA A 38 -0.33 8.96 15.82
C ALA A 38 0.50 7.85 16.43
N ALA A 39 -0.10 7.13 17.36
CA ALA A 39 0.42 5.88 17.91
C ALA A 39 -0.73 4.87 18.01
N ALA A 40 -0.45 3.63 17.63
CA ALA A 40 -1.45 2.58 17.67
C ALA A 40 -0.84 1.25 18.14
N PHE A 41 -1.68 0.42 18.73
CA PHE A 41 -1.40 -0.97 19.00
C PHE A 41 -2.55 -1.82 18.47
N PHE A 42 -2.21 -2.80 17.65
CA PHE A 42 -3.13 -3.77 17.08
C PHE A 42 -2.82 -5.16 17.61
N LYS A 43 -3.86 -5.86 18.02
CA LYS A 43 -3.69 -7.16 18.69
C LYS A 43 -3.61 -8.31 17.70
N ASN A 44 -4.46 -8.31 16.70
CA ASN A 44 -4.62 -9.38 15.74
C ASN A 44 -4.73 -8.79 14.33
N ALA A 45 -4.43 -9.60 13.34
CA ALA A 45 -4.72 -9.34 11.94
C ALA A 45 -6.23 -9.22 11.66
N ASP A 46 -6.58 -8.75 10.47
CA ASP A 46 -7.94 -8.70 9.91
C ASP A 46 -8.52 -10.14 9.79
N GLU A 47 -8.94 -10.68 10.92
CA GLU A 47 -9.66 -11.95 10.98
C GLU A 47 -11.14 -11.68 11.02
N LEU A 48 -11.90 -12.35 10.18
CA LEU A 48 -13.34 -12.37 10.31
C LEU A 48 -13.71 -12.78 11.74
N LEU A 49 -14.43 -11.92 12.43
CA LEU A 49 -14.89 -12.09 13.83
C LEU A 49 -15.66 -13.39 14.07
N PHE A 50 -16.05 -14.09 13.03
CA PHE A 50 -16.96 -15.21 13.07
C PHE A 50 -16.29 -16.50 12.59
N GLY A 51 -15.31 -16.98 13.35
CA GLY A 51 -15.05 -18.40 13.41
C GLY A 51 -14.08 -18.96 12.41
N ALA A 52 -13.17 -18.19 11.89
CA ALA A 52 -11.97 -18.77 11.34
C ALA A 52 -11.21 -19.41 12.51
N LYS A 53 -11.41 -20.68 12.67
CA LYS A 53 -10.64 -21.53 13.56
C LYS A 53 -9.17 -21.47 13.14
N ASN A 54 -8.46 -20.43 13.52
CA ASN A 54 -6.99 -20.39 13.46
C ASN A 54 -6.30 -20.89 12.19
N GLU A 55 -7.06 -21.22 11.18
CA GLU A 55 -6.55 -21.74 9.94
C GLU A 55 -6.42 -20.60 8.96
N THR A 56 -5.50 -20.73 8.09
CA THR A 56 -5.18 -19.82 7.03
C THR A 56 -6.43 -19.36 6.32
N THR A 57 -6.76 -18.11 6.39
CA THR A 57 -7.79 -17.55 5.56
C THR A 57 -7.15 -16.74 4.46
N ASP A 58 -7.38 -17.15 3.24
CA ASP A 58 -7.13 -16.32 2.06
C ASP A 58 -8.33 -15.38 1.81
N ASP A 59 -9.29 -15.39 2.71
CA ASP A 59 -10.55 -14.65 2.62
C ASP A 59 -10.49 -13.38 3.46
N ARG A 60 -9.68 -12.43 3.00
CA ARG A 60 -9.57 -11.10 3.58
C ARG A 60 -9.87 -10.05 2.54
N TYR A 61 -10.46 -8.96 2.98
CA TYR A 61 -10.74 -7.83 2.11
C TYR A 61 -9.49 -6.97 1.90
N GLY A 62 -8.78 -6.62 2.97
CA GLY A 62 -7.55 -5.83 2.93
C GLY A 62 -6.34 -6.62 2.44
N TYR A 63 -5.24 -5.92 2.21
CA TYR A 63 -3.95 -6.53 1.86
C TYR A 63 -3.20 -6.88 3.15
N ASP A 64 -3.17 -8.14 3.49
CA ASP A 64 -2.64 -8.64 4.76
C ASP A 64 -1.87 -9.95 4.57
N VAL A 65 -0.99 -10.28 5.52
CA VAL A 65 -0.28 -11.55 5.58
C VAL A 65 -1.26 -12.70 5.75
N ALA A 66 -1.13 -13.71 4.90
CA ALA A 66 -1.99 -14.87 4.83
C ALA A 66 -1.20 -16.18 4.88
N GLY A 67 -1.90 -17.29 4.64
CA GLY A 67 -1.29 -18.60 4.66
C GLY A 67 -1.01 -19.07 6.08
N ARG A 68 0.18 -19.55 6.37
CA ARG A 68 0.53 -20.10 7.68
C ARG A 68 1.10 -19.07 8.65
N ASN A 69 1.26 -17.82 8.24
CA ASN A 69 1.71 -16.72 9.07
C ASN A 69 0.58 -15.74 9.36
N LYS A 70 0.53 -15.20 10.57
CA LYS A 70 -0.43 -14.19 11.03
C LYS A 70 0.28 -13.04 11.67
N GLU A 71 -0.13 -11.83 11.40
CA GLU A 71 0.30 -10.62 12.09
C GLU A 71 -0.38 -10.53 13.46
N ILE A 72 0.40 -10.29 14.49
CA ILE A 72 -0.09 -10.12 15.86
C ILE A 72 0.77 -9.11 16.62
N ASN A 73 0.18 -8.46 17.64
CA ASN A 73 0.88 -7.55 18.53
C ASN A 73 1.69 -6.48 17.78
N GLN A 74 1.03 -5.74 16.90
CA GLN A 74 1.64 -4.72 16.05
C GLN A 74 1.59 -3.34 16.72
N TRP A 75 2.69 -2.63 16.69
CA TRP A 75 2.83 -1.24 17.11
C TRP A 75 3.09 -0.36 15.90
N ASN A 76 2.35 0.72 15.79
CA ASN A 76 2.50 1.71 14.74
C ASN A 76 2.72 3.10 15.35
N ALA A 77 3.61 3.88 14.78
CA ALA A 77 3.81 5.27 15.15
C ALA A 77 4.03 6.14 13.92
N GLN A 78 3.53 7.38 13.97
CA GLN A 78 3.70 8.37 12.92
C GLN A 78 3.90 9.75 13.51
N ALA A 79 4.76 10.58 12.87
CA ALA A 79 4.87 12.00 13.13
C ALA A 79 4.94 12.75 11.80
N ILE A 80 4.13 13.81 11.66
CA ILE A 80 4.08 14.67 10.48
C ILE A 80 4.27 16.12 10.92
N TYR A 81 5.20 16.82 10.27
CA TYR A 81 5.41 18.25 10.43
C TYR A 81 4.90 19.02 9.21
N LYS A 82 4.05 20.02 9.45
CA LYS A 82 3.39 20.85 8.44
C LYS A 82 3.99 22.26 8.49
N PHE A 83 4.38 22.80 7.35
CA PHE A 83 4.97 24.13 7.27
C PHE A 83 4.69 24.82 5.93
N GLY A 84 4.99 26.11 5.86
CA GLY A 84 4.72 26.96 4.70
C GLY A 84 3.34 27.62 4.76
N SER A 85 3.20 28.72 4.05
CA SER A 85 1.95 29.51 4.03
C SER A 85 1.26 29.48 2.67
N LYS A 86 1.89 30.03 1.62
CA LYS A 86 1.37 30.01 0.25
C LYS A 86 1.60 28.66 -0.43
N THR A 87 2.75 28.07 -0.19
CA THR A 87 3.09 26.70 -0.55
C THR A 87 3.08 25.89 0.73
N LYS A 88 2.27 24.84 0.77
CA LYS A 88 2.15 23.97 1.94
C LYS A 88 3.05 22.76 1.76
N HIS A 89 3.77 22.46 2.81
CA HIS A 89 4.69 21.34 2.85
C HIS A 89 4.36 20.44 4.04
N GLN A 90 4.53 19.14 3.86
CA GLN A 90 4.48 18.18 4.95
C GLN A 90 5.69 17.25 4.81
N ILE A 91 6.36 16.99 5.90
CA ILE A 91 7.36 15.94 6.01
C ILE A 91 6.96 15.03 7.15
N GLY A 92 6.99 13.72 6.94
CA GLY A 92 6.61 12.79 7.98
C GLY A 92 7.45 11.54 7.96
N VAL A 93 7.45 10.90 9.13
CA VAL A 93 8.04 9.59 9.36
C VAL A 93 6.99 8.68 9.95
N SER A 94 7.03 7.40 9.59
CA SER A 94 6.19 6.38 10.19
C SER A 94 6.98 5.10 10.38
N GLY A 95 6.63 4.36 11.40
CA GLY A 95 7.25 3.07 11.71
C GLY A 95 6.21 2.09 12.24
N GLU A 96 6.47 0.84 11.96
CA GLU A 96 5.68 -0.30 12.35
C GLU A 96 6.61 -1.39 12.87
N PHE A 97 6.18 -2.08 13.91
CA PHE A 97 6.84 -3.26 14.44
C PHE A 97 5.81 -4.22 15.01
N GLY A 98 5.91 -5.50 14.62
CA GLY A 98 4.98 -6.52 15.07
C GLY A 98 5.59 -7.93 15.04
N GLN A 99 4.73 -8.90 15.29
CA GLN A 99 5.09 -10.32 15.31
C GLN A 99 4.32 -11.07 14.22
N LEU A 100 5.00 -12.06 13.62
CA LEU A 100 4.43 -13.02 12.69
C LEU A 100 4.32 -14.38 13.40
N HIS A 101 3.12 -14.74 13.84
CA HIS A 101 2.86 -16.05 14.41
C HIS A 101 2.72 -17.10 13.30
N ASN A 102 3.56 -18.12 13.31
CA ASN A 102 3.42 -19.24 12.38
C ASN A 102 2.59 -20.36 13.00
N LEU A 103 1.52 -20.76 12.29
CA LEU A 103 0.53 -21.73 12.79
C LEU A 103 1.06 -23.16 12.87
N ASP A 104 2.08 -23.53 12.07
CA ASP A 104 2.63 -24.87 12.06
C ASP A 104 3.72 -25.04 13.13
N THR A 105 4.67 -24.11 13.15
CA THR A 105 5.79 -24.17 14.10
C THR A 105 5.42 -23.67 15.49
N ARG A 106 4.30 -22.93 15.63
CA ARG A 106 3.90 -22.24 16.86
C ARG A 106 4.92 -21.23 17.37
N HIS A 107 5.83 -20.78 16.51
CA HIS A 107 6.84 -19.78 16.84
C HIS A 107 6.47 -18.42 16.26
N ASN A 108 6.87 -17.36 16.97
CA ASN A 108 6.73 -16.00 16.52
C ASN A 108 8.00 -15.55 15.80
N GLY A 109 7.84 -15.12 14.57
CA GLY A 109 8.77 -14.25 13.86
C GLY A 109 8.48 -12.79 14.20
N THR A 110 9.14 -11.88 13.50
CA THR A 110 8.96 -10.44 13.63
C THR A 110 8.76 -9.81 12.26
N HIS A 111 8.12 -8.66 12.23
CA HIS A 111 8.12 -7.80 11.06
C HIS A 111 8.33 -6.35 11.49
N PHE A 112 8.83 -5.54 10.58
CA PHE A 112 8.89 -4.10 10.73
C PHE A 112 8.75 -3.39 9.38
N ALA A 113 8.24 -2.18 9.42
CA ALA A 113 8.28 -1.26 8.31
C ALA A 113 8.66 0.15 8.79
N PHE A 114 9.29 0.92 7.92
CA PHE A 114 9.64 2.31 8.17
C PHE A 114 9.45 3.11 6.89
N ALA A 115 8.93 4.33 7.00
CA ALA A 115 8.77 5.23 5.87
C ALA A 115 9.09 6.67 6.22
N ILE A 116 9.65 7.38 5.24
CA ILE A 116 9.78 8.84 5.22
C ILE A 116 9.02 9.33 4.00
N HIS A 117 8.17 10.34 4.19
CA HIS A 117 7.41 10.92 3.10
C HIS A 117 7.47 12.44 3.11
N TYR A 118 7.25 13.01 1.94
CA TYR A 118 7.13 14.43 1.71
C TYR A 118 5.93 14.72 0.83
N VAL A 119 5.16 15.77 1.19
CA VAL A 119 4.03 16.26 0.40
C VAL A 119 4.21 17.76 0.18
N LEU A 120 4.00 18.17 -1.06
CA LEU A 120 4.04 19.56 -1.51
C LEU A 120 2.71 19.91 -2.16
N ASP A 121 2.02 20.93 -1.63
CA ASP A 121 0.87 21.56 -2.25
C ASP A 121 1.26 22.98 -2.71
N TRP A 122 1.28 23.17 -4.03
CA TRP A 122 1.60 24.44 -4.65
C TRP A 122 0.52 24.83 -5.66
N HIS A 123 -0.30 25.82 -5.28
CA HIS A 123 -1.48 26.25 -6.05
C HIS A 123 -2.44 25.07 -6.33
N ARG A 124 -2.44 24.58 -7.57
CA ARG A 124 -3.26 23.45 -8.04
C ARG A 124 -2.46 22.18 -8.28
N TRP A 125 -1.19 22.22 -7.93
CA TRP A 125 -0.27 21.09 -8.08
C TRP A 125 -0.03 20.42 -6.75
N ASN A 126 0.02 19.12 -6.75
CA ASN A 126 0.42 18.30 -5.62
C ASN A 126 1.53 17.34 -6.04
N LEU A 127 2.56 17.25 -5.21
CA LEU A 127 3.63 16.27 -5.33
C LEU A 127 3.70 15.49 -4.01
N LYS A 128 3.72 14.17 -4.11
CA LYS A 128 3.98 13.28 -2.98
C LYS A 128 5.15 12.39 -3.32
N ALA A 129 6.07 12.21 -2.38
CA ALA A 129 7.20 11.29 -2.50
C ALA A 129 7.36 10.51 -1.21
N GLN A 130 7.64 9.22 -1.30
CA GLN A 130 7.90 8.37 -0.15
C GLN A 130 9.01 7.37 -0.45
N VAL A 131 9.85 7.16 0.55
CA VAL A 131 10.77 6.03 0.62
C VAL A 131 10.40 5.21 1.83
N SER A 132 10.19 3.93 1.63
CA SER A 132 9.89 2.99 2.71
C SER A 132 10.70 1.72 2.58
N THR A 133 10.82 1.02 3.69
CA THR A 133 11.45 -0.29 3.77
C THR A 133 10.60 -1.18 4.65
N TYR A 134 10.54 -2.46 4.32
CA TYR A 134 9.91 -3.46 5.18
C TYR A 134 10.72 -4.75 5.21
N ALA A 135 10.58 -5.48 6.31
CA ALA A 135 11.16 -6.82 6.45
C ALA A 135 10.27 -7.69 7.34
N LEU A 136 9.91 -8.83 6.79
CA LEU A 136 9.17 -9.90 7.44
C LEU A 136 10.11 -11.07 7.69
N TYR A 137 10.10 -11.64 8.90
CA TYR A 137 10.94 -12.73 9.32
C TYR A 137 10.09 -13.93 9.77
N PRO A 138 9.43 -14.63 8.83
CA PRO A 138 8.55 -15.75 9.16
C PRO A 138 9.34 -16.91 9.78
N LYS A 139 8.67 -17.65 10.67
CA LYS A 139 9.19 -18.88 11.30
C LYS A 139 8.61 -20.13 10.64
N ASN A 140 8.69 -20.18 9.31
CA ASN A 140 8.20 -21.30 8.52
C ASN A 140 8.90 -22.62 8.87
N ILE A 141 8.24 -23.74 8.60
CA ILE A 141 8.80 -25.08 8.77
C ILE A 141 10.07 -25.28 7.91
N PRO A 142 10.94 -26.24 8.28
CA PRO A 142 12.09 -26.59 7.45
C PRO A 142 11.66 -26.98 6.02
N GLY A 143 12.33 -26.41 5.01
CA GLY A 143 12.03 -26.64 3.60
C GLY A 143 11.16 -25.55 2.96
N GLU A 144 10.42 -24.75 3.73
CA GLU A 144 9.72 -23.59 3.22
C GLU A 144 10.59 -22.33 3.20
N SER A 145 10.38 -21.50 2.16
CA SER A 145 11.13 -20.26 2.01
C SER A 145 10.80 -19.26 3.13
N ARG A 146 11.84 -18.59 3.62
CA ARG A 146 11.72 -17.43 4.53
C ARG A 146 11.96 -16.10 3.82
N ASP A 147 12.21 -16.16 2.52
CA ASP A 147 12.39 -14.98 1.67
C ASP A 147 11.12 -14.55 0.95
N LEU A 148 10.04 -15.32 1.14
CA LEU A 148 8.72 -15.10 0.57
C LEU A 148 7.67 -15.16 1.67
N VAL A 149 6.67 -14.30 1.56
CA VAL A 149 5.48 -14.30 2.42
C VAL A 149 4.25 -14.29 1.54
N LYS A 150 3.23 -15.04 1.96
CA LYS A 150 1.94 -15.05 1.30
C LYS A 150 1.14 -13.85 1.77
N MET A 151 0.66 -13.06 0.83
CA MET A 151 -0.32 -11.99 1.03
C MET A 151 -1.64 -12.39 0.42
N THR A 152 -2.72 -11.81 0.90
CA THR A 152 -4.03 -11.96 0.29
C THR A 152 -4.76 -10.63 0.22
N ALA A 153 -5.61 -10.48 -0.78
CA ALA A 153 -6.59 -9.42 -0.88
C ALA A 153 -7.78 -9.88 -1.72
N TYR A 154 -8.97 -9.47 -1.35
CA TYR A 154 -10.22 -9.83 -2.08
C TYR A 154 -10.37 -11.35 -2.32
N GLY A 155 -9.94 -12.17 -1.35
CA GLY A 155 -9.97 -13.62 -1.45
C GLY A 155 -8.93 -14.23 -2.40
N ALA A 156 -7.98 -13.45 -2.91
CA ALA A 156 -6.94 -13.91 -3.83
C ALA A 156 -5.55 -13.78 -3.21
N SER A 157 -4.85 -14.91 -3.09
CA SER A 157 -3.51 -14.95 -2.48
C SER A 157 -2.39 -14.93 -3.51
N TYR A 158 -1.28 -14.28 -3.17
CA TYR A 158 -0.08 -14.20 -3.99
C TYR A 158 1.16 -14.08 -3.11
N LEU A 159 2.34 -14.34 -3.68
CA LEU A 159 3.61 -14.24 -2.97
C LEU A 159 4.21 -12.83 -3.11
N VAL A 160 4.74 -12.33 -2.00
CA VAL A 160 5.58 -11.12 -1.96
C VAL A 160 6.97 -11.45 -1.44
N ALA A 161 7.97 -10.67 -1.84
CA ALA A 161 9.30 -10.76 -1.24
C ALA A 161 9.21 -10.35 0.24
N ALA A 162 9.81 -11.13 1.12
CA ALA A 162 9.76 -10.85 2.55
C ALA A 162 10.48 -9.55 2.95
N LYS A 163 11.36 -9.01 2.07
CA LYS A 163 12.14 -7.80 2.36
C LYS A 163 12.34 -6.97 1.12
N ALA A 164 12.05 -5.68 1.22
CA ALA A 164 12.24 -4.74 0.11
C ALA A 164 12.33 -3.29 0.58
N ASN A 165 12.90 -2.45 -0.28
CA ASN A 165 12.74 -1.01 -0.24
C ASN A 165 11.70 -0.59 -1.28
N ILE A 166 10.91 0.43 -0.99
CA ILE A 166 9.87 0.93 -1.90
C ILE A 166 10.07 2.43 -2.08
N TYR A 167 9.97 2.84 -3.32
CA TYR A 167 10.06 4.23 -3.73
C TYR A 167 8.79 4.59 -4.47
N THR A 168 8.10 5.64 -4.03
CA THR A 168 6.88 6.13 -4.69
C THR A 168 6.95 7.61 -4.93
N VAL A 169 6.43 8.04 -6.08
CA VAL A 169 6.26 9.45 -6.43
C VAL A 169 4.90 9.60 -7.09
N SER A 170 4.12 10.55 -6.61
CA SER A 170 2.82 10.91 -7.17
C SER A 170 2.82 12.39 -7.52
N PHE A 171 2.39 12.70 -8.73
CA PHE A 171 2.24 14.06 -9.18
C PHE A 171 0.83 14.29 -9.70
N SER A 172 0.18 15.36 -9.27
CA SER A 172 -1.16 15.65 -9.73
C SER A 172 -1.45 17.15 -9.90
N ARG A 173 -2.45 17.44 -10.73
CA ARG A 173 -2.96 18.79 -10.96
C ARG A 173 -4.46 18.81 -10.87
N HIS A 174 -4.99 19.61 -9.97
CA HIS A 174 -6.42 19.82 -9.83
C HIS A 174 -6.89 20.99 -10.73
N ILE A 175 -7.92 20.74 -11.54
CA ILE A 175 -8.54 21.72 -12.44
C ILE A 175 -10.00 21.85 -12.02
N THR A 176 -10.36 23.00 -11.49
CA THR A 176 -11.76 23.34 -11.17
C THR A 176 -12.44 23.88 -12.42
N LEU A 177 -13.62 23.36 -12.71
CA LEU A 177 -14.44 23.78 -13.85
C LEU A 177 -15.73 24.44 -13.33
N HIS A 178 -16.21 25.47 -14.04
CA HIS A 178 -17.44 26.15 -13.70
C HIS A 178 -18.65 25.60 -14.51
N SER A 179 -18.69 24.26 -14.61
CA SER A 179 -19.77 23.56 -15.32
C SER A 179 -20.70 22.88 -14.33
N LYS A 180 -22.01 22.90 -14.64
CA LYS A 180 -23.01 22.16 -13.84
C LYS A 180 -22.86 20.66 -13.92
N TRP A 181 -22.27 20.17 -15.02
CA TRP A 181 -22.11 18.73 -15.26
C TRP A 181 -20.75 18.18 -14.83
N LEU A 182 -19.68 18.95 -14.98
CA LEU A 182 -18.33 18.53 -14.64
C LEU A 182 -17.68 19.60 -13.74
N GLN A 183 -17.48 19.28 -12.48
CA GLN A 183 -17.01 20.24 -11.47
C GLN A 183 -15.49 20.30 -11.39
N SER A 184 -14.81 19.16 -11.54
CA SER A 184 -13.36 19.13 -11.50
C SER A 184 -12.76 17.97 -12.27
N ILE A 185 -11.49 18.16 -12.66
CA ILE A 185 -10.62 17.15 -13.20
C ILE A 185 -9.35 17.13 -12.35
N LEU A 186 -8.98 15.96 -11.87
CA LEU A 186 -7.66 15.72 -11.28
C LEU A 186 -6.83 14.92 -12.29
N LEU A 187 -5.82 15.53 -12.89
CA LEU A 187 -4.84 14.83 -13.70
C LEU A 187 -3.77 14.27 -12.77
N TYR A 188 -3.28 13.07 -13.01
CA TYR A 188 -2.25 12.45 -12.18
C TYR A 188 -1.31 11.51 -12.93
N HIS A 189 -0.15 11.33 -12.31
CA HIS A 189 0.86 10.38 -12.71
C HIS A 189 1.52 9.82 -11.45
N ASP A 190 1.35 8.53 -11.21
CA ASP A 190 1.83 7.82 -10.03
C ASP A 190 2.87 6.77 -10.44
N LEU A 191 4.02 6.80 -9.80
CA LEU A 191 5.14 5.89 -10.01
C LEU A 191 5.45 5.12 -8.73
N GLY A 192 5.77 3.83 -8.86
CA GLY A 192 6.20 2.99 -7.76
C GLY A 192 7.23 1.95 -8.18
N LEU A 193 8.20 1.72 -7.31
CA LEU A 193 9.24 0.71 -7.47
C LEU A 193 9.42 -0.06 -6.17
N ILE A 194 9.38 -1.39 -6.23
CA ILE A 194 9.78 -2.28 -5.15
C ILE A 194 11.14 -2.87 -5.50
N GLN A 195 12.16 -2.49 -4.74
CA GLN A 195 13.51 -3.02 -4.82
C GLN A 195 13.67 -4.13 -3.79
N LYS A 196 13.65 -5.37 -4.24
CA LYS A 196 13.75 -6.55 -3.38
C LYS A 196 15.18 -6.74 -2.91
N TRP A 197 15.37 -7.11 -1.63
CA TRP A 197 16.72 -7.25 -1.06
C TRP A 197 17.46 -8.48 -1.59
N LYS A 198 16.74 -9.53 -1.98
CA LYS A 198 17.35 -10.73 -2.54
C LYS A 198 17.76 -10.48 -3.99
N SER A 199 19.04 -10.51 -4.28
CA SER A 199 19.63 -10.14 -5.57
C SER A 199 19.12 -10.99 -6.76
N GLN A 200 18.69 -12.23 -6.52
CA GLN A 200 18.13 -13.12 -7.53
C GLN A 200 16.68 -12.73 -7.91
N TYR A 201 16.00 -11.93 -7.09
CA TYR A 201 14.63 -11.52 -7.33
C TYR A 201 14.60 -10.31 -8.27
N LYS A 202 13.61 -10.27 -9.13
CA LYS A 202 13.39 -9.13 -10.04
C LYS A 202 12.56 -8.07 -9.35
N ASN A 203 12.98 -6.82 -9.46
CA ASN A 203 12.26 -5.67 -8.90
C ASN A 203 10.92 -5.49 -9.58
N SER A 204 9.92 -5.04 -8.83
CA SER A 204 8.59 -4.74 -9.33
C SER A 204 8.41 -3.24 -9.55
N ALA A 205 7.76 -2.87 -10.64
CA ALA A 205 7.49 -1.47 -10.95
C ALA A 205 6.05 -1.26 -11.39
N GLN A 206 5.50 -0.11 -11.07
CA GLN A 206 4.17 0.32 -11.45
C GLN A 206 4.20 1.78 -11.91
N ASN A 207 3.44 2.07 -12.96
CA ASN A 207 3.24 3.40 -13.48
C ASN A 207 1.76 3.55 -13.85
N VAL A 208 1.08 4.54 -13.28
CA VAL A 208 -0.32 4.81 -13.60
C VAL A 208 -0.46 6.27 -13.97
N SER A 209 -0.96 6.53 -15.17
CA SER A 209 -1.33 7.86 -15.64
C SER A 209 -2.83 7.91 -15.88
N GLY A 210 -3.47 8.98 -15.46
CA GLY A 210 -4.91 9.06 -15.64
C GLY A 210 -5.51 10.38 -15.21
N PHE A 211 -6.81 10.36 -15.10
CA PHE A 211 -7.57 11.48 -14.58
C PHE A 211 -8.82 11.01 -13.85
N MET A 212 -9.17 11.74 -12.81
CA MET A 212 -10.40 11.58 -12.07
C MET A 212 -11.35 12.74 -12.41
N LEU A 213 -12.60 12.40 -12.74
CA LEU A 213 -13.67 13.34 -13.02
C LEU A 213 -14.64 13.38 -11.85
N THR A 214 -15.02 14.58 -11.40
CA THR A 214 -16.05 14.77 -10.38
C THR A 214 -17.29 15.40 -11.02
N THR A 215 -18.42 14.70 -10.95
CA THR A 215 -19.70 15.07 -11.56
C THR A 215 -20.81 14.91 -10.52
N GLY A 216 -20.99 15.92 -9.65
CA GLY A 216 -21.89 15.79 -8.50
C GLY A 216 -21.47 14.66 -7.58
N PRO A 217 -22.36 13.68 -7.32
CA PRO A 217 -22.04 12.52 -6.50
C PRO A 217 -21.27 11.42 -7.26
N VAL A 218 -21.03 11.60 -8.58
CA VAL A 218 -20.31 10.62 -9.40
C VAL A 218 -18.83 10.97 -9.47
N ILE A 219 -17.98 10.01 -9.15
CA ILE A 219 -16.54 10.08 -9.34
C ILE A 219 -16.15 8.99 -10.35
N SER A 220 -15.42 9.40 -11.39
CA SER A 220 -14.96 8.47 -12.43
C SER A 220 -13.45 8.53 -12.56
N TYR A 221 -12.78 7.38 -12.53
CA TYR A 221 -11.37 7.23 -12.80
C TYR A 221 -11.18 6.67 -14.20
N ILE A 222 -10.28 7.26 -14.96
CA ILE A 222 -9.83 6.77 -16.26
C ILE A 222 -8.31 6.61 -16.17
N ASP A 223 -7.85 5.36 -16.12
CA ASP A 223 -6.45 5.01 -15.87
C ASP A 223 -5.84 4.23 -17.02
N TYR A 224 -4.60 4.55 -17.31
CA TYR A 224 -3.69 3.69 -18.06
C TYR A 224 -2.59 3.23 -17.11
N ALA A 225 -2.71 1.98 -16.66
CA ALA A 225 -1.82 1.38 -15.69
C ALA A 225 -0.84 0.43 -16.39
N MET A 226 0.44 0.56 -16.05
CA MET A 226 1.51 -0.31 -16.52
C MET A 226 2.24 -0.93 -15.33
N GLY A 227 2.51 -2.22 -15.42
CA GLY A 227 3.24 -2.97 -14.42
C GLY A 227 4.34 -3.83 -15.02
N LYS A 228 5.43 -3.95 -14.28
CA LYS A 228 6.51 -4.91 -14.55
C LYS A 228 6.78 -5.70 -13.29
N HIS A 229 6.73 -7.02 -13.38
CA HIS A 229 6.74 -7.91 -12.20
C HIS A 229 5.72 -7.46 -11.15
N GLN A 230 4.51 -7.17 -11.60
CA GLN A 230 3.39 -6.68 -10.83
C GLN A 230 2.20 -7.62 -11.02
N ALA A 231 1.78 -8.30 -9.93
CA ALA A 231 0.82 -9.40 -9.97
C ALA A 231 -0.55 -9.01 -10.56
N TRP A 232 -1.04 -7.82 -10.28
CA TRP A 232 -2.37 -7.36 -10.70
C TRP A 232 -2.42 -6.76 -12.12
N LEU A 233 -1.26 -6.46 -12.71
CA LEU A 233 -1.16 -5.88 -14.04
C LEU A 233 -0.49 -6.80 -15.07
N GLY A 234 0.12 -7.89 -14.61
CA GLY A 234 0.83 -8.85 -15.45
C GLY A 234 0.20 -10.25 -15.44
N PRO A 235 0.75 -11.17 -16.20
CA PRO A 235 0.28 -12.56 -16.29
C PRO A 235 0.77 -13.42 -15.12
N ASP A 236 1.77 -12.98 -14.36
CA ASP A 236 2.41 -13.74 -13.31
C ASP A 236 1.89 -13.28 -11.94
N TRP A 237 1.10 -14.15 -11.30
CA TRP A 237 0.42 -13.82 -10.05
C TRP A 237 1.37 -13.70 -8.85
N ASP A 238 2.51 -14.37 -8.88
CA ASP A 238 3.53 -14.31 -7.82
C ASP A 238 4.67 -13.31 -8.12
N ALA A 239 4.42 -12.37 -9.02
CA ALA A 239 5.42 -11.42 -9.51
C ALA A 239 5.99 -10.49 -8.42
N PHE A 240 5.25 -10.20 -7.36
CA PHE A 240 5.76 -9.43 -6.21
C PHE A 240 6.75 -10.23 -5.35
N GLY A 241 6.74 -11.55 -5.43
CA GLY A 241 7.72 -12.43 -4.83
C GLY A 241 9.02 -12.47 -5.63
N PRO A 242 9.39 -13.60 -6.27
CA PRO A 242 10.65 -13.72 -7.01
C PRO A 242 10.70 -12.83 -8.26
N GLY A 243 9.55 -12.51 -8.86
CA GLY A 243 9.46 -11.80 -10.13
C GLY A 243 9.89 -12.68 -11.29
N TRP A 244 9.63 -13.97 -11.22
CA TRP A 244 9.84 -14.90 -12.33
C TRP A 244 8.86 -14.58 -13.46
N GLY A 245 9.04 -15.19 -14.62
CA GLY A 245 8.21 -14.97 -15.79
C GLY A 245 8.67 -13.83 -16.68
N SER A 246 7.73 -13.14 -17.31
CA SER A 246 8.03 -12.11 -18.30
C SER A 246 8.72 -10.88 -17.70
N ASN A 247 9.82 -10.46 -18.29
CA ASN A 247 10.51 -9.20 -17.95
C ASN A 247 9.93 -8.00 -18.71
N SER A 248 8.76 -8.13 -19.30
CA SER A 248 8.10 -7.09 -20.08
C SER A 248 7.19 -6.22 -19.21
N TRP A 249 6.91 -5.03 -19.71
CA TRP A 249 5.82 -4.21 -19.18
C TRP A 249 4.49 -4.73 -19.73
N HIS A 250 3.51 -4.82 -18.84
CA HIS A 250 2.13 -5.14 -19.18
C HIS A 250 1.26 -3.94 -18.84
N ALA A 251 0.24 -3.69 -19.64
CA ALA A 251 -0.61 -2.52 -19.47
C ALA A 251 -2.08 -2.89 -19.42
N ARG A 252 -2.85 -2.09 -18.70
CA ARG A 252 -4.30 -2.19 -18.60
C ARG A 252 -4.91 -0.80 -18.67
N PHE A 253 -5.92 -0.65 -19.51
CA PHE A 253 -6.82 0.49 -19.50
C PHE A 253 -8.00 0.20 -18.59
N ASN A 254 -8.37 1.15 -17.74
CA ASN A 254 -9.43 1.00 -16.75
C ASN A 254 -10.33 2.22 -16.74
N ILE A 255 -11.63 1.99 -16.63
CA ILE A 255 -12.64 3.00 -16.32
C ILE A 255 -13.38 2.50 -15.09
N ASN A 256 -13.35 3.27 -14.02
CA ASN A 256 -14.11 3.00 -12.80
C ASN A 256 -15.07 4.17 -12.56
N ILE A 257 -16.33 3.88 -12.27
CA ILE A 257 -17.37 4.88 -12.00
C ILE A 257 -18.00 4.54 -10.66
N GLY A 258 -17.87 5.45 -9.69
CA GLY A 258 -18.46 5.35 -8.36
C GLY A 258 -19.54 6.40 -8.14
N TYR A 259 -20.62 6.03 -7.48
CA TYR A 259 -21.66 6.93 -7.00
C TYR A 259 -21.59 7.03 -5.49
N TYR A 260 -21.44 8.24 -4.98
CA TYR A 260 -21.30 8.54 -3.54
C TYR A 260 -22.52 9.34 -3.07
N PHE A 261 -23.27 8.79 -2.14
CA PHE A 261 -24.51 9.34 -1.60
C PHE A 261 -24.43 9.65 -0.10
#